data_a895deb28d7253c15586d401850b91cb
#
_entry.id   a895deb28d7253c15586d401850b91cb
#
_cell.length_a   1.000
_cell.length_b   1.000
_cell.length_c   1.000
_cell.angle_alpha   90.00
_cell.angle_beta   90.00
_cell.angle_gamma   90.00
#
_symmetry.space_group_name_H-M   'P 1'
#
loop_
_entity.id
_entity.type
_entity.pdbx_description
1 polymer ?
#
loop_
_entity_poly.entity_id
_entity_poly.type
_entity_poly.pdbx_seq_one_letter_code
_entity_poly.pdbx_strand_id
1 'polypeptide(L)'
;SQAILRGDAVIVIDPKSSKRLRSAVIGACRAAGRPEPLEFHPAFPKRGVRLNPLGSYTRSTEIASRICAVLPRGGGAFTAFAWRAVFVMTEGMLFVGQPPTLRRFRAALERGIEELLEAALRKDLAKRVPFWEERLEALILQQSREIRVPMGAGGGTELAAMALLWERTAGSPGTKYCPGTPEAAVEGLLSVYRHS
;
A
#
# COMPACT_ATOMS: atom_id res chain seq x y z
N SER A 1 14.98 -7.97 -34.13
CA SER A 1 14.12 -9.03 -34.70
C SER A 1 14.71 -10.43 -34.49
N GLN A 2 16.03 -10.63 -34.58
CA GLN A 2 16.67 -11.95 -34.40
C GLN A 2 16.36 -12.61 -33.04
N ALA A 3 16.35 -11.84 -31.93
CA ALA A 3 16.01 -12.35 -30.61
C ALA A 3 14.59 -12.91 -30.55
N ILE A 4 13.61 -12.22 -31.17
CA ILE A 4 12.23 -12.69 -31.27
C ILE A 4 12.15 -14.01 -32.04
N LEU A 5 12.90 -14.10 -33.17
CA LEU A 5 12.92 -15.32 -33.99
C LEU A 5 13.57 -16.52 -33.26
N ARG A 6 14.57 -16.26 -32.42
CA ARG A 6 15.21 -17.31 -31.58
C ARG A 6 14.34 -17.79 -30.42
N GLY A 7 13.27 -17.10 -30.11
CA GLY A 7 12.43 -17.49 -28.99
C GLY A 7 12.67 -16.73 -27.68
N ASP A 8 13.58 -15.75 -27.69
CA ASP A 8 13.92 -14.98 -26.50
C ASP A 8 12.72 -14.12 -26.01
N ALA A 9 12.65 -13.87 -24.70
CA ALA A 9 11.78 -12.83 -24.13
C ALA A 9 12.40 -11.46 -24.46
N VAL A 10 11.64 -10.60 -25.16
CA VAL A 10 12.13 -9.30 -25.61
C VAL A 10 11.25 -8.19 -25.05
N ILE A 11 11.87 -7.22 -24.39
CA ILE A 11 11.24 -5.98 -23.93
C ILE A 11 11.77 -4.84 -24.79
N VAL A 12 10.85 -4.13 -25.45
CA VAL A 12 11.17 -2.97 -26.29
C VAL A 12 10.66 -1.71 -25.61
N ILE A 13 11.57 -0.78 -25.31
CA ILE A 13 11.22 0.54 -24.77
C ILE A 13 11.38 1.56 -25.89
N ASP A 14 10.26 2.13 -26.34
CA ASP A 14 10.23 3.13 -27.42
C ASP A 14 9.66 4.47 -26.92
N PRO A 15 10.51 5.39 -26.45
CA PRO A 15 10.08 6.69 -25.95
C PRO A 15 9.54 7.62 -27.04
N LYS A 16 9.80 7.31 -28.32
CA LYS A 16 9.41 8.12 -29.47
C LYS A 16 8.13 7.62 -30.17
N SER A 17 7.58 6.49 -29.73
CA SER A 17 6.38 5.86 -30.32
C SER A 17 6.53 5.65 -31.85
N SER A 18 7.63 5.06 -32.27
CA SER A 18 7.94 4.84 -33.68
C SER A 18 7.03 3.79 -34.33
N LYS A 19 6.20 4.22 -35.26
CA LYS A 19 5.35 3.31 -36.05
C LYS A 19 6.15 2.22 -36.75
N ARG A 20 7.34 2.57 -37.26
CA ARG A 20 8.23 1.63 -37.96
C ARG A 20 8.75 0.55 -37.01
N LEU A 21 9.18 0.93 -35.81
CA LEU A 21 9.65 -0.03 -34.80
C LEU A 21 8.52 -0.97 -34.39
N ARG A 22 7.34 -0.44 -34.11
CA ARG A 22 6.16 -1.21 -33.78
C ARG A 22 5.82 -2.24 -34.86
N SER A 23 5.77 -1.80 -36.14
CA SER A 23 5.47 -2.71 -37.26
C SER A 23 6.56 -3.78 -37.42
N ALA A 24 7.82 -3.45 -37.19
CA ALA A 24 8.91 -4.41 -37.26
C ALA A 24 8.83 -5.47 -36.15
N VAL A 25 8.43 -5.08 -34.95
CA VAL A 25 8.22 -6.02 -33.81
C VAL A 25 7.04 -6.95 -34.10
N ILE A 26 5.90 -6.41 -34.53
CA ILE A 26 4.72 -7.20 -34.90
C ILE A 26 5.06 -8.19 -36.05
N GLY A 27 5.74 -7.72 -37.10
CA GLY A 27 6.17 -8.56 -38.20
C GLY A 27 7.11 -9.69 -37.76
N ALA A 28 8.04 -9.39 -36.84
CA ALA A 28 8.92 -10.43 -36.28
C ALA A 28 8.19 -11.46 -35.44
N CYS A 29 7.19 -11.04 -34.64
CA CYS A 29 6.35 -11.97 -33.88
C CYS A 29 5.55 -12.90 -34.82
N ARG A 30 4.93 -12.35 -35.87
CA ARG A 30 4.20 -13.14 -36.86
C ARG A 30 5.10 -14.13 -37.60
N ALA A 31 6.28 -13.67 -38.01
CA ALA A 31 7.26 -14.55 -38.68
C ALA A 31 7.78 -15.68 -37.79
N ALA A 32 7.79 -15.46 -36.48
CA ALA A 32 8.16 -16.45 -35.48
C ALA A 32 7.00 -17.35 -35.02
N GLY A 33 5.78 -17.20 -35.58
CA GLY A 33 4.60 -17.92 -35.12
C GLY A 33 4.15 -17.58 -33.69
N ARG A 34 4.50 -16.40 -33.21
CA ARG A 34 4.22 -15.94 -31.83
C ARG A 34 2.98 -15.04 -31.79
N PRO A 35 2.30 -14.95 -30.62
CA PRO A 35 1.24 -13.99 -30.45
C PRO A 35 1.73 -12.55 -30.63
N GLU A 36 0.82 -11.64 -30.91
CA GLU A 36 1.16 -10.22 -31.02
C GLU A 36 1.77 -9.70 -29.71
N PRO A 37 2.71 -8.75 -29.80
CA PRO A 37 3.37 -8.22 -28.61
C PRO A 37 2.37 -7.51 -27.70
N LEU A 38 2.53 -7.66 -26.39
CA LEU A 38 1.80 -6.87 -25.43
C LEU A 38 2.31 -5.42 -25.47
N GLU A 39 1.41 -4.48 -25.69
CA GLU A 39 1.74 -3.05 -25.74
C GLU A 39 1.25 -2.36 -24.46
N PHE A 40 2.11 -1.54 -23.88
CA PHE A 40 1.74 -0.61 -22.83
C PHE A 40 2.03 0.82 -23.31
N HIS A 41 0.98 1.65 -23.36
CA HIS A 41 1.12 3.05 -23.75
C HIS A 41 0.30 3.95 -22.83
N PRO A 42 0.93 4.81 -22.01
CA PRO A 42 0.24 5.63 -21.02
C PRO A 42 -0.82 6.55 -21.62
N ALA A 43 -0.53 7.16 -22.79
CA ALA A 43 -1.46 8.07 -23.46
C ALA A 43 -2.63 7.36 -24.18
N PHE A 44 -2.54 6.05 -24.43
CA PHE A 44 -3.57 5.28 -25.12
C PHE A 44 -4.01 4.05 -24.33
N PRO A 45 -4.58 4.21 -23.13
CA PRO A 45 -4.85 3.09 -22.21
C PRO A 45 -5.89 2.10 -22.73
N LYS A 46 -6.67 2.49 -23.76
CA LYS A 46 -7.67 1.60 -24.41
C LYS A 46 -7.04 0.65 -25.45
N ARG A 47 -5.82 0.91 -25.90
CA ARG A 47 -5.16 0.15 -26.96
C ARG A 47 -4.19 -0.89 -26.47
N GLY A 48 -3.88 -0.91 -25.20
CA GLY A 48 -2.85 -1.73 -24.64
C GLY A 48 -3.24 -2.43 -23.36
N VAL A 49 -2.29 -3.16 -22.79
CA VAL A 49 -2.44 -3.82 -21.51
C VAL A 49 -2.39 -2.80 -20.36
N ARG A 50 -3.07 -3.10 -19.28
CA ARG A 50 -2.94 -2.34 -18.04
C ARG A 50 -1.87 -2.99 -17.17
N LEU A 51 -0.85 -2.24 -16.81
CA LEU A 51 0.18 -2.70 -15.92
C LEU A 51 -0.12 -2.26 -14.49
N ASN A 52 -0.11 -3.19 -13.56
CA ASN A 52 -0.01 -2.89 -12.14
C ASN A 52 1.43 -3.15 -11.71
N PRO A 53 2.28 -2.12 -11.56
CA PRO A 53 3.69 -2.30 -11.21
C PRO A 53 3.89 -2.88 -9.81
N LEU A 54 2.84 -2.89 -8.99
CA LEU A 54 2.83 -3.43 -7.64
C LEU A 54 2.10 -4.79 -7.54
N GLY A 55 1.61 -5.32 -8.66
CA GLY A 55 0.76 -6.52 -8.66
C GLY A 55 1.51 -7.85 -8.48
N SER A 56 2.79 -7.88 -8.82
CA SER A 56 3.63 -9.09 -8.72
C SER A 56 4.76 -8.83 -7.75
N TYR A 57 4.73 -9.46 -6.58
CA TYR A 57 5.76 -9.37 -5.55
C TYR A 57 5.77 -10.65 -4.73
N THR A 58 6.92 -10.97 -4.17
CA THR A 58 7.10 -12.09 -3.23
C THR A 58 7.11 -11.59 -1.78
N ARG A 59 7.65 -10.38 -1.58
CA ARG A 59 7.76 -9.74 -0.26
C ARG A 59 7.23 -8.31 -0.32
N SER A 60 6.57 -7.87 0.73
CA SER A 60 6.08 -6.50 0.89
C SER A 60 7.16 -5.42 0.76
N THR A 61 8.39 -5.76 1.17
CA THR A 61 9.57 -4.89 1.01
C THR A 61 9.88 -4.54 -0.45
N GLU A 62 9.54 -5.41 -1.40
CA GLU A 62 9.73 -5.14 -2.83
C GLU A 62 8.85 -3.99 -3.29
N ILE A 63 7.63 -3.89 -2.77
CA ILE A 63 6.69 -2.81 -3.09
C ILE A 63 7.26 -1.47 -2.62
N ALA A 64 7.73 -1.41 -1.37
CA ALA A 64 8.37 -0.22 -0.83
C ALA A 64 9.58 0.20 -1.66
N SER A 65 10.44 -0.75 -2.02
CA SER A 65 11.62 -0.49 -2.84
C SER A 65 11.27 0.00 -4.24
N ARG A 66 10.24 -0.56 -4.89
CA ARG A 66 9.77 -0.13 -6.22
C ARG A 66 9.21 1.29 -6.20
N ILE A 67 8.43 1.64 -5.19
CA ILE A 67 7.89 3.01 -5.04
C ILE A 67 9.04 3.99 -4.78
N CYS A 68 9.93 3.66 -3.84
CA CYS A 68 11.04 4.56 -3.50
C CYS A 68 12.07 4.72 -4.61
N ALA A 69 12.21 3.74 -5.51
CA ALA A 69 13.11 3.84 -6.66
C ALA A 69 12.74 4.95 -7.65
N VAL A 70 11.48 5.37 -7.68
CA VAL A 70 10.99 6.44 -8.57
C VAL A 70 10.82 7.79 -7.86
N LEU A 71 11.05 7.85 -6.56
CA LEU A 71 11.03 9.11 -5.84
C LEU A 71 12.27 9.95 -6.16
N PRO A 72 12.15 11.29 -6.13
CA PRO A 72 13.30 12.18 -6.24
C PRO A 72 14.37 11.81 -5.20
N ARG A 73 15.62 11.83 -5.59
CA ARG A 73 16.74 11.57 -4.67
C ARG A 73 16.83 12.73 -3.66
N GLY A 74 16.20 12.55 -2.52
CA GLY A 74 16.33 13.42 -1.36
C GLY A 74 17.48 12.97 -0.46
N GLY A 75 17.75 13.71 0.63
CA GLY A 75 18.71 13.29 1.65
C GLY A 75 18.37 11.90 2.22
N GLY A 76 19.39 11.17 2.68
CA GLY A 76 19.24 9.77 3.12
C GLY A 76 18.15 9.54 4.17
N ALA A 77 17.95 10.49 5.10
CA ALA A 77 16.90 10.42 6.11
C ALA A 77 15.50 10.46 5.51
N PHE A 78 15.25 11.32 4.51
CA PHE A 78 13.96 11.39 3.81
C PHE A 78 13.65 10.09 3.07
N THR A 79 14.63 9.54 2.36
CA THR A 79 14.45 8.28 1.62
C THR A 79 14.16 7.12 2.56
N ALA A 80 14.85 7.05 3.71
CA ALA A 80 14.62 6.01 4.71
C ALA A 80 13.22 6.13 5.34
N PHE A 81 12.78 7.35 5.67
CA PHE A 81 11.44 7.61 6.17
C PHE A 81 10.37 7.23 5.14
N ALA A 82 10.52 7.69 3.90
CA ALA A 82 9.58 7.37 2.82
C ALA A 82 9.47 5.87 2.59
N TRP A 83 10.59 5.16 2.59
CA TRP A 83 10.61 3.71 2.44
C TRP A 83 9.85 3.03 3.60
N ARG A 84 10.12 3.44 4.84
CA ARG A 84 9.45 2.89 6.02
C ARG A 84 7.95 3.15 5.99
N ALA A 85 7.53 4.38 5.66
CA ALA A 85 6.11 4.74 5.57
C ALA A 85 5.38 3.89 4.51
N VAL A 86 5.96 3.77 3.31
CA VAL A 86 5.40 2.93 2.25
C VAL A 86 5.34 1.46 2.66
N PHE A 87 6.38 0.96 3.31
CA PHE A 87 6.43 -0.41 3.81
C PHE A 87 5.30 -0.69 4.81
N VAL A 88 5.14 0.18 5.81
CA VAL A 88 4.10 0.03 6.84
C VAL A 88 2.70 0.13 6.24
N MET A 89 2.48 1.08 5.32
CA MET A 89 1.20 1.17 4.59
C MET A 89 0.93 -0.10 3.78
N THR A 90 1.97 -0.69 3.16
CA THR A 90 1.84 -1.96 2.43
C THR A 90 1.40 -3.08 3.36
N GLU A 91 2.07 -3.25 4.50
CA GLU A 91 1.71 -4.24 5.51
C GLU A 91 0.28 -4.05 6.00
N GLY A 92 -0.11 -2.81 6.30
CA GLY A 92 -1.47 -2.46 6.70
C GLY A 92 -2.52 -2.82 5.64
N MET A 93 -2.26 -2.47 4.37
CA MET A 93 -3.16 -2.83 3.26
C MET A 93 -3.30 -4.35 3.13
N LEU A 94 -2.20 -5.08 3.17
CA LEU A 94 -2.22 -6.54 3.10
C LEU A 94 -2.94 -7.15 4.30
N PHE A 95 -2.70 -6.62 5.49
CA PHE A 95 -3.36 -7.07 6.70
C PHE A 95 -4.88 -6.92 6.61
N VAL A 96 -5.40 -5.80 6.12
CA VAL A 96 -6.85 -5.60 5.94
C VAL A 96 -7.42 -6.33 4.71
N GLY A 97 -6.58 -7.00 3.91
CA GLY A 97 -6.99 -7.72 2.71
C GLY A 97 -7.15 -6.83 1.47
N GLN A 98 -6.54 -5.66 1.48
CA GLN A 98 -6.55 -4.74 0.35
C GLN A 98 -5.28 -4.90 -0.48
N PRO A 99 -5.36 -5.27 -1.78
CA PRO A 99 -4.17 -5.35 -2.61
C PRO A 99 -3.52 -3.97 -2.77
N PRO A 100 -2.19 -3.85 -2.61
CA PRO A 100 -1.49 -2.60 -2.77
C PRO A 100 -1.54 -2.13 -4.24
N THR A 101 -1.95 -0.89 -4.45
CA THR A 101 -2.00 -0.25 -5.77
C THR A 101 -1.53 1.19 -5.66
N LEU A 102 -0.96 1.75 -6.73
CA LEU A 102 -0.54 3.16 -6.73
C LEU A 102 -1.69 4.12 -6.39
N ARG A 103 -2.91 3.78 -6.79
CA ARG A 103 -4.10 4.59 -6.45
C ARG A 103 -4.37 4.61 -4.94
N ARG A 104 -4.24 3.47 -4.26
CA ARG A 104 -4.43 3.38 -2.81
C ARG A 104 -3.34 4.11 -2.05
N PHE A 105 -2.09 3.96 -2.47
CA PHE A 105 -0.98 4.73 -1.89
C PHE A 105 -1.20 6.22 -2.05
N ARG A 106 -1.59 6.66 -3.25
CA ARG A 106 -1.92 8.06 -3.48
C ARG A 106 -3.06 8.54 -2.58
N ALA A 107 -4.14 7.77 -2.48
CA ALA A 107 -5.26 8.12 -1.60
C ALA A 107 -4.85 8.22 -0.13
N ALA A 108 -4.04 7.29 0.37
CA ALA A 108 -3.52 7.33 1.74
C ALA A 108 -2.58 8.52 1.98
N LEU A 109 -1.77 8.92 0.98
CA LEU A 109 -0.90 10.08 1.09
C LEU A 109 -1.66 11.43 1.01
N GLU A 110 -2.75 11.49 0.24
CA GLU A 110 -3.53 12.71 0.06
C GLU A 110 -4.59 12.93 1.16
N ARG A 111 -5.16 11.85 1.69
CA ARG A 111 -6.27 11.89 2.65
C ARG A 111 -5.85 11.55 4.08
N GLY A 112 -4.64 11.04 4.26
CA GLY A 112 -4.16 10.46 5.50
C GLY A 112 -4.34 8.94 5.56
N ILE A 113 -3.80 8.36 6.62
CA ILE A 113 -3.80 6.90 6.83
C ILE A 113 -4.91 6.44 7.81
N GLU A 114 -5.74 7.37 8.25
CA GLU A 114 -6.74 7.14 9.31
C GLU A 114 -7.71 6.01 8.95
N GLU A 115 -8.25 6.01 7.73
CA GLU A 115 -9.15 4.95 7.26
C GLU A 115 -8.47 3.57 7.26
N LEU A 116 -7.20 3.52 6.88
CA LEU A 116 -6.42 2.28 6.87
C LEU A 116 -6.12 1.82 8.30
N LEU A 117 -5.75 2.75 9.17
CA LEU A 117 -5.48 2.47 10.58
C LEU A 117 -6.75 1.98 11.28
N GLU A 118 -7.88 2.64 11.09
CA GLU A 118 -9.16 2.22 11.64
C GLU A 118 -9.52 0.80 11.20
N ALA A 119 -9.44 0.52 9.91
CA ALA A 119 -9.71 -0.82 9.38
C ALA A 119 -8.78 -1.89 9.97
N ALA A 120 -7.51 -1.55 10.18
CA ALA A 120 -6.53 -2.46 10.77
C ALA A 120 -6.82 -2.69 12.25
N LEU A 121 -7.13 -1.65 13.02
CA LEU A 121 -7.49 -1.74 14.44
C LEU A 121 -8.76 -2.57 14.62
N ARG A 122 -9.82 -2.30 13.87
CA ARG A 122 -11.07 -3.08 13.93
C ARG A 122 -10.81 -4.57 13.69
N LYS A 123 -10.02 -4.87 12.66
CA LYS A 123 -9.70 -6.25 12.31
C LYS A 123 -8.85 -6.96 13.37
N ASP A 124 -7.93 -6.25 14.00
CA ASP A 124 -7.08 -6.81 15.05
C ASP A 124 -7.83 -6.98 16.36
N LEU A 125 -8.55 -5.94 16.81
CA LEU A 125 -9.36 -5.98 18.02
C LEU A 125 -10.42 -7.08 17.97
N ALA A 126 -11.11 -7.24 16.83
CA ALA A 126 -12.11 -8.29 16.65
C ALA A 126 -11.55 -9.71 16.84
N LYS A 127 -10.25 -9.90 16.61
CA LYS A 127 -9.60 -11.21 16.81
C LYS A 127 -9.10 -11.44 18.21
N ARG A 128 -8.66 -10.39 18.90
CA ARG A 128 -7.89 -10.50 20.14
C ARG A 128 -8.70 -10.12 21.38
N VAL A 129 -9.69 -9.26 21.24
CA VAL A 129 -10.38 -8.66 22.35
C VAL A 129 -11.85 -9.04 22.34
N PRO A 130 -12.29 -9.93 23.23
CA PRO A 130 -13.71 -10.24 23.38
C PRO A 130 -14.50 -8.96 23.72
N PHE A 131 -15.67 -8.80 23.11
CA PHE A 131 -16.55 -7.64 23.36
C PHE A 131 -15.87 -6.29 23.13
N TRP A 132 -15.00 -6.21 22.09
CA TRP A 132 -14.23 -5.01 21.82
C TRP A 132 -15.11 -3.80 21.45
N GLU A 133 -16.25 -4.01 20.82
CA GLU A 133 -17.18 -2.94 20.44
C GLU A 133 -17.78 -2.26 21.67
N GLU A 134 -18.29 -3.02 22.64
CA GLU A 134 -18.82 -2.48 23.89
C GLU A 134 -17.74 -1.75 24.71
N ARG A 135 -16.52 -2.28 24.71
CA ARG A 135 -15.38 -1.63 25.36
C ARG A 135 -14.99 -0.32 24.68
N LEU A 136 -15.07 -0.29 23.35
CA LEU A 136 -14.81 0.91 22.56
C LEU A 136 -15.87 1.99 22.86
N GLU A 137 -17.15 1.63 22.84
CA GLU A 137 -18.24 2.55 23.18
C GLU A 137 -18.08 3.13 24.59
N ALA A 138 -17.72 2.31 25.56
CA ALA A 138 -17.46 2.76 26.92
C ALA A 138 -16.31 3.78 26.98
N LEU A 139 -15.21 3.55 26.22
CA LEU A 139 -14.10 4.50 26.14
C LEU A 139 -14.48 5.81 25.45
N ILE A 140 -15.25 5.75 24.36
CA ILE A 140 -15.75 6.94 23.66
C ILE A 140 -16.61 7.79 24.59
N LEU A 141 -17.52 7.16 25.33
CA LEU A 141 -18.36 7.85 26.32
C LEU A 141 -17.54 8.48 27.44
N GLN A 142 -16.52 7.80 27.94
CA GLN A 142 -15.62 8.34 28.95
C GLN A 142 -14.86 9.57 28.41
N GLN A 143 -14.23 9.46 27.24
CA GLN A 143 -13.51 10.58 26.61
C GLN A 143 -14.42 11.77 26.30
N SER A 144 -15.63 11.53 25.80
CA SER A 144 -16.60 12.59 25.52
C SER A 144 -17.02 13.35 26.77
N ARG A 145 -17.09 12.68 27.94
CA ARG A 145 -17.36 13.33 29.23
C ARG A 145 -16.18 14.17 29.71
N GLU A 146 -14.95 13.67 29.57
CA GLU A 146 -13.73 14.35 30.02
C GLU A 146 -13.42 15.59 29.19
N ILE A 147 -13.60 15.54 27.86
CA ILE A 147 -13.17 16.60 26.92
C ILE A 147 -14.33 17.55 26.58
N ARG A 148 -15.58 17.30 27.00
CA ARG A 148 -16.79 18.05 26.62
C ARG A 148 -16.95 18.22 25.09
N VAL A 149 -16.52 17.25 24.30
CA VAL A 149 -16.69 17.25 22.84
C VAL A 149 -18.13 16.82 22.54
N PRO A 150 -18.86 17.53 21.65
CA PRO A 150 -20.20 17.12 21.23
C PRO A 150 -20.17 15.71 20.63
N MET A 151 -21.05 14.83 21.06
CA MET A 151 -21.25 13.53 20.42
C MET A 151 -21.56 13.76 18.93
N GLY A 152 -20.72 13.24 18.06
CA GLY A 152 -20.87 13.39 16.60
C GLY A 152 -19.78 14.22 15.91
N ALA A 153 -18.83 14.78 16.63
CA ALA A 153 -17.70 15.48 16.06
C ALA A 153 -16.57 14.50 15.66
N GLY A 154 -16.76 13.82 14.55
CA GLY A 154 -15.69 13.25 13.75
C GLY A 154 -15.01 11.97 14.26
N GLY A 155 -14.61 11.10 13.35
CA GLY A 155 -13.92 9.82 13.59
C GLY A 155 -12.60 9.87 14.39
N GLY A 156 -12.10 11.06 14.71
CA GLY A 156 -10.89 11.24 15.51
C GLY A 156 -11.02 10.71 16.94
N THR A 157 -12.18 10.91 17.58
CA THR A 157 -12.42 10.40 18.94
C THR A 157 -12.53 8.88 18.96
N GLU A 158 -13.19 8.30 17.97
CA GLU A 158 -13.31 6.86 17.82
C GLU A 158 -11.95 6.22 17.55
N LEU A 159 -11.19 6.76 16.63
CA LEU A 159 -9.84 6.29 16.31
C LEU A 159 -8.91 6.35 17.53
N ALA A 160 -8.94 7.46 18.28
CA ALA A 160 -8.16 7.60 19.51
C ALA A 160 -8.55 6.57 20.57
N ALA A 161 -9.85 6.32 20.75
CA ALA A 161 -10.35 5.31 21.69
C ALA A 161 -9.96 3.89 21.24
N MET A 162 -10.01 3.59 19.94
CA MET A 162 -9.54 2.32 19.39
C MET A 162 -8.04 2.11 19.64
N ALA A 163 -7.23 3.16 19.43
CA ALA A 163 -5.80 3.11 19.68
C ALA A 163 -5.50 2.86 21.17
N LEU A 164 -6.21 3.54 22.08
CA LEU A 164 -6.09 3.29 23.52
C LEU A 164 -6.52 1.88 23.93
N LEU A 165 -7.61 1.37 23.35
CA LEU A 165 -8.05 0.01 23.60
C LEU A 165 -7.00 -1.00 23.12
N TRP A 166 -6.44 -0.77 21.94
CA TRP A 166 -5.38 -1.60 21.39
C TRP A 166 -4.13 -1.60 22.29
N GLU A 167 -3.67 -0.42 22.74
CA GLU A 167 -2.52 -0.28 23.64
C GLU A 167 -2.71 -1.00 24.97
N ARG A 168 -3.90 -0.90 25.56
CA ARG A 168 -4.23 -1.59 26.82
C ARG A 168 -4.26 -3.11 26.70
N THR A 169 -4.53 -3.63 25.49
CA THR A 169 -4.71 -5.07 25.26
C THR A 169 -3.52 -5.73 24.57
N ALA A 170 -2.65 -4.95 23.93
CA ALA A 170 -1.48 -5.44 23.21
C ALA A 170 -0.33 -5.92 24.11
N GLY A 171 -0.40 -5.65 25.43
CA GLY A 171 0.73 -5.89 26.33
C GLY A 171 1.81 -4.82 26.24
N SER A 172 2.82 -4.88 27.11
CA SER A 172 3.85 -3.85 27.27
C SER A 172 4.50 -3.43 25.95
N PRO A 173 4.77 -2.12 25.77
CA PRO A 173 5.55 -1.63 24.64
C PRO A 173 6.97 -2.21 24.73
N GLY A 174 7.26 -3.15 23.88
CA GLY A 174 8.55 -3.88 23.89
C GLY A 174 8.50 -5.13 23.01
N THR A 175 7.37 -5.45 22.43
CA THR A 175 7.26 -6.54 21.46
C THR A 175 8.17 -6.20 20.28
N LYS A 176 9.23 -6.97 20.09
CA LYS A 176 10.14 -6.80 18.96
C LYS A 176 9.32 -6.75 17.67
N TYR A 177 9.47 -5.66 16.93
CA TYR A 177 8.88 -5.53 15.60
C TYR A 177 9.29 -6.73 14.74
N CYS A 178 8.35 -7.62 14.51
CA CYS A 178 8.49 -8.74 13.59
C CYS A 178 7.69 -8.42 12.32
N PRO A 179 8.35 -8.01 11.22
CA PRO A 179 7.65 -7.72 9.97
C PRO A 179 6.78 -8.93 9.56
N GLY A 180 5.54 -8.66 9.15
CA GLY A 180 4.63 -9.69 8.68
C GLY A 180 3.67 -10.24 9.72
N THR A 181 3.72 -9.80 10.99
CA THR A 181 2.68 -10.11 11.96
C THR A 181 1.56 -9.06 11.95
N PRO A 182 0.31 -9.45 12.29
CA PRO A 182 -0.80 -8.52 12.41
C PRO A 182 -0.51 -7.37 13.39
N GLU A 183 0.11 -7.68 14.52
CA GLU A 183 0.48 -6.73 15.55
C GLU A 183 1.49 -5.71 15.03
N ALA A 184 2.49 -6.15 14.28
CA ALA A 184 3.50 -5.27 13.69
C ALA A 184 2.89 -4.32 12.64
N ALA A 185 1.89 -4.77 11.87
CA ALA A 185 1.20 -3.92 10.91
C ALA A 185 0.43 -2.79 11.62
N VAL A 186 -0.29 -3.10 12.68
CA VAL A 186 -1.05 -2.10 13.46
C VAL A 186 -0.10 -1.13 14.18
N GLU A 187 0.92 -1.65 14.86
CA GLU A 187 1.92 -0.83 15.55
C GLU A 187 2.66 0.10 14.61
N GLY A 188 3.04 -0.40 13.43
CA GLY A 188 3.65 0.40 12.38
C GLY A 188 2.76 1.55 11.91
N LEU A 189 1.47 1.29 11.66
CA LEU A 189 0.50 2.30 11.27
C LEU A 189 0.28 3.35 12.38
N LEU A 190 0.18 2.92 13.63
CA LEU A 190 0.11 3.83 14.78
C LEU A 190 1.35 4.70 14.90
N SER A 191 2.53 4.13 14.66
CA SER A 191 3.78 4.90 14.65
C SER A 191 3.80 5.98 13.58
N VAL A 192 3.34 5.67 12.35
CA VAL A 192 3.23 6.67 11.27
C VAL A 192 2.21 7.75 11.63
N TYR A 193 1.03 7.36 12.11
CA TYR A 193 -0.03 8.28 12.50
C TYR A 193 0.40 9.27 13.60
N ARG A 194 1.19 8.83 14.59
CA ARG A 194 1.68 9.69 15.67
C ARG A 194 2.74 10.71 15.24
N HIS A 195 3.38 10.49 14.10
CA HIS A 195 4.45 11.34 13.58
C HIS A 195 4.02 12.15 12.34
N SER A 196 2.78 12.01 11.88
CA SER A 196 2.17 12.83 10.82
C SER A 196 1.43 14.03 11.39
#